data_98c441b75b86707f104d643abd80ff07
#
_entry.id   98c441b75b86707f104d643abd80ff07
#
_cell.length_a   1.000
_cell.length_b   1.000
_cell.length_c   1.000
_cell.angle_alpha   90.00
_cell.angle_beta   90.00
_cell.angle_gamma   90.00
#
_symmetry.space_group_name_H-M   'P 1'
#
loop_
_entity.id
_entity.type
_entity.pdbx_description
1 polymer ?
#
loop_
_entity_poly.entity_id
_entity_poly.type
_entity_poly.pdbx_seq_one_letter_code
_entity_poly.pdbx_strand_id
1 'polypeptide(L)'
;MSSNFRLSGYQRRIARTVVDAMVPRWTNFGRELTPDVLDGVENMIRNYPAFVRFGIRLMLLFVEFGGPLTLTGIVPLSFLSRRKVTIRLERLSNHRFATVRNVPKFLKILVCFNAYSRQDVEAYLGADRRIWRKQRVEFRDRLVQLDESRDRPPTPHALGTYGTVSTESYLDENRRGAATLNEQRADS
;
A
#
# COMPACT_ATOMS: atom_id res chain seq x y z
N MET A 1 1.12 5.39 -28.62
CA MET A 1 2.56 5.05 -28.78
C MET A 1 3.05 4.41 -27.48
N SER A 2 3.08 3.07 -27.42
CA SER A 2 3.62 2.37 -26.24
C SER A 2 5.15 2.39 -26.36
N SER A 3 5.79 3.25 -25.56
CA SER A 3 7.25 3.29 -25.50
C SER A 3 7.76 1.96 -24.95
N ASN A 4 8.69 1.33 -25.66
CA ASN A 4 9.41 0.13 -25.19
C ASN A 4 10.33 0.48 -24.00
N PHE A 5 9.71 0.93 -22.89
CA PHE A 5 10.45 1.25 -21.69
C PHE A 5 10.89 -0.04 -21.00
N ARG A 6 12.20 -0.18 -20.81
CA ARG A 6 12.80 -1.21 -19.94
C ARG A 6 13.83 -0.54 -19.03
N LEU A 7 13.97 -1.06 -17.84
CA LEU A 7 15.10 -0.72 -16.97
C LEU A 7 16.39 -1.23 -17.65
N SER A 8 17.48 -0.47 -17.54
CA SER A 8 18.79 -0.98 -17.96
C SER A 8 19.15 -2.23 -17.12
N GLY A 9 20.01 -3.09 -17.63
CA GLY A 9 20.43 -4.31 -16.90
C GLY A 9 20.92 -4.00 -15.48
N TYR A 10 21.66 -2.90 -15.31
CA TYR A 10 22.13 -2.44 -14.01
C TYR A 10 20.99 -1.98 -13.10
N GLN A 11 20.08 -1.15 -13.62
CA GLN A 11 18.90 -0.68 -12.86
C GLN A 11 17.97 -1.83 -12.47
N ARG A 12 17.80 -2.81 -13.35
CA ARG A 12 17.01 -4.01 -13.06
C ARG A 12 17.65 -4.84 -11.94
N ARG A 13 18.97 -4.93 -11.89
CA ARG A 13 19.70 -5.57 -10.79
C ARG A 13 19.44 -4.86 -9.47
N ILE A 14 19.53 -3.53 -9.44
CA ILE A 14 19.20 -2.73 -8.25
C ILE A 14 17.76 -2.97 -7.81
N ALA A 15 16.82 -2.84 -8.76
CA ALA A 15 15.40 -3.05 -8.50
C ALA A 15 15.12 -4.45 -7.93
N ARG A 16 15.74 -5.50 -8.50
CA ARG A 16 15.65 -6.88 -7.98
C ARG A 16 16.12 -6.98 -6.53
N THR A 17 17.25 -6.35 -6.20
CA THR A 17 17.79 -6.36 -4.84
C THR A 17 16.84 -5.65 -3.85
N VAL A 18 16.26 -4.53 -4.26
CA VAL A 18 15.27 -3.78 -3.46
C VAL A 18 13.99 -4.61 -3.28
N VAL A 19 13.47 -5.20 -4.36
CA VAL A 19 12.28 -6.05 -4.33
C VAL A 19 12.51 -7.25 -3.42
N ASP A 20 13.64 -7.97 -3.56
CA ASP A 20 13.97 -9.11 -2.71
C ASP A 20 14.02 -8.74 -1.22
N ALA A 21 14.54 -7.56 -0.89
CA ALA A 21 14.61 -7.09 0.49
C ALA A 21 13.25 -6.69 1.08
N MET A 22 12.32 -6.20 0.24
CA MET A 22 11.03 -5.66 0.66
C MET A 22 9.88 -6.66 0.60
N VAL A 23 9.97 -7.67 -0.29
CA VAL A 23 8.95 -8.71 -0.40
C VAL A 23 9.01 -9.65 0.80
N PRO A 24 7.89 -9.87 1.51
CA PRO A 24 7.84 -10.83 2.60
C PRO A 24 8.14 -12.25 2.11
N ARG A 25 8.86 -13.02 2.91
CA ARG A 25 9.06 -14.46 2.70
C ARG A 25 8.15 -15.22 3.66
N TRP A 26 7.03 -15.68 3.13
CA TRP A 26 6.13 -16.52 3.90
C TRP A 26 6.60 -17.98 3.84
N THR A 27 6.72 -18.61 4.99
CA THR A 27 7.28 -19.97 5.13
C THR A 27 6.50 -21.01 4.32
N ASN A 28 5.19 -20.82 4.13
CA ASN A 28 4.30 -21.79 3.49
C ASN A 28 3.85 -21.36 2.08
N PHE A 29 4.46 -20.32 1.51
CA PHE A 29 4.00 -19.82 0.20
C PHE A 29 4.57 -20.59 -0.99
N GLY A 30 5.48 -21.52 -0.81
CA GLY A 30 5.97 -22.46 -1.84
C GLY A 30 6.58 -21.88 -3.12
N ARG A 31 6.57 -20.55 -3.33
CA ARG A 31 7.04 -19.88 -4.55
C ARG A 31 7.82 -18.60 -4.24
N GLU A 32 8.88 -18.35 -5.01
CA GLU A 32 9.62 -17.08 -4.96
C GLU A 32 8.83 -15.99 -5.72
N LEU A 33 8.47 -14.92 -5.02
CA LEU A 33 7.69 -13.80 -5.59
C LEU A 33 8.55 -12.72 -6.25
N THR A 34 9.83 -12.68 -5.95
CA THR A 34 10.74 -11.61 -6.39
C THR A 34 10.72 -11.35 -7.90
N PRO A 35 10.83 -12.37 -8.78
CA PRO A 35 10.82 -12.15 -10.23
C PRO A 35 9.49 -11.58 -10.72
N ASP A 36 8.39 -12.13 -10.25
CA ASP A 36 7.05 -11.71 -10.68
C ASP A 36 6.69 -10.30 -10.23
N VAL A 37 7.06 -9.95 -8.98
CA VAL A 37 6.87 -8.60 -8.45
C VAL A 37 7.74 -7.60 -9.21
N LEU A 38 8.96 -7.97 -9.56
CA LEU A 38 9.86 -7.13 -10.36
C LEU A 38 9.26 -6.83 -11.73
N ASP A 39 8.75 -7.85 -12.41
CA ASP A 39 8.10 -7.68 -13.72
C ASP A 39 6.82 -6.83 -13.61
N GLY A 40 6.04 -6.99 -12.53
CA GLY A 40 4.90 -6.15 -12.22
C GLY A 40 5.28 -4.68 -12.00
N VAL A 41 6.34 -4.42 -11.25
CA VAL A 41 6.89 -3.08 -11.03
C VAL A 41 7.37 -2.46 -12.36
N GLU A 42 8.09 -3.20 -13.20
CA GLU A 42 8.52 -2.74 -14.52
C GLU A 42 7.32 -2.37 -15.43
N ASN A 43 6.28 -3.21 -15.44
CA ASN A 43 5.05 -2.95 -16.19
C ASN A 43 4.33 -1.69 -15.68
N MET A 44 4.27 -1.51 -14.37
CA MET A 44 3.68 -0.33 -13.76
C MET A 44 4.46 0.94 -14.14
N ILE A 45 5.79 0.91 -14.04
CA ILE A 45 6.66 2.03 -14.41
C ILE A 45 6.52 2.39 -15.90
N ARG A 46 6.31 1.41 -16.77
CA ARG A 46 6.12 1.62 -18.22
C ARG A 46 4.94 2.53 -18.51
N ASN A 47 3.88 2.46 -17.71
CA ASN A 47 2.66 3.24 -17.89
C ASN A 47 2.76 4.67 -17.34
N TYR A 48 3.83 5.00 -16.62
CA TYR A 48 4.02 6.36 -16.10
C TYR A 48 4.57 7.33 -17.18
N PRO A 49 4.31 8.63 -17.04
CA PRO A 49 4.93 9.68 -17.85
C PRO A 49 6.47 9.63 -17.80
N ALA A 50 7.13 10.16 -18.83
CA ALA A 50 8.58 10.08 -18.97
C ALA A 50 9.35 10.69 -17.78
N PHE A 51 8.86 11.81 -17.23
CA PHE A 51 9.49 12.46 -16.07
C PHE A 51 9.42 11.59 -14.79
N VAL A 52 8.30 10.86 -14.58
CA VAL A 52 8.16 9.94 -13.44
C VAL A 52 9.10 8.75 -13.60
N ARG A 53 9.17 8.20 -14.81
CA ARG A 53 10.12 7.11 -15.13
C ARG A 53 11.57 7.52 -14.87
N PHE A 54 11.93 8.74 -15.24
CA PHE A 54 13.25 9.32 -14.95
C PHE A 54 13.46 9.46 -13.44
N GLY A 55 12.48 9.99 -12.71
CA GLY A 55 12.53 10.11 -11.25
C GLY A 55 12.74 8.77 -10.55
N ILE A 56 12.04 7.70 -10.97
CA ILE A 56 12.21 6.35 -10.41
C ILE A 56 13.62 5.81 -10.68
N ARG A 57 14.17 6.03 -11.87
CA ARG A 57 15.57 5.65 -12.17
C ARG A 57 16.55 6.36 -11.24
N LEU A 58 16.34 7.64 -11.00
CA LEU A 58 17.17 8.42 -10.08
C LEU A 58 17.04 7.91 -8.64
N MET A 59 15.84 7.55 -8.19
CA MET A 59 15.60 6.95 -6.88
C MET A 59 16.33 5.61 -6.71
N LEU A 60 16.34 4.76 -7.73
CA LEU A 60 17.08 3.50 -7.70
C LEU A 60 18.58 3.74 -7.58
N LEU A 61 19.14 4.68 -8.35
CA LEU A 61 20.55 5.05 -8.24
C LEU A 61 20.87 5.67 -6.88
N PHE A 62 19.97 6.51 -6.37
CA PHE A 62 20.12 7.12 -5.05
C PHE A 62 20.19 6.05 -3.95
N VAL A 63 19.32 5.04 -3.96
CA VAL A 63 19.33 3.95 -2.97
C VAL A 63 20.57 3.08 -3.14
N GLU A 64 21.04 2.85 -4.37
CA GLU A 64 22.26 2.10 -4.66
C GLU A 64 23.48 2.71 -3.97
N PHE A 65 23.64 4.03 -4.08
CA PHE A 65 24.76 4.77 -3.52
C PHE A 65 24.48 5.45 -2.18
N GLY A 66 23.32 5.24 -1.60
CA GLY A 66 22.89 5.85 -0.33
C GLY A 66 23.65 5.38 0.93
N GLY A 67 24.64 4.51 0.78
CA GLY A 67 25.43 3.97 1.88
C GLY A 67 26.13 5.02 2.75
N PRO A 68 26.82 6.01 2.17
CA PRO A 68 27.46 7.10 2.92
C PRO A 68 26.47 7.91 3.78
N LEU A 69 25.27 8.17 3.27
CA LEU A 69 24.24 8.91 4.00
C LEU A 69 23.73 8.17 5.25
N THR A 70 23.85 6.85 5.26
CA THR A 70 23.36 6.00 6.37
C THR A 70 24.48 5.43 7.23
N LEU A 71 25.72 5.80 6.95
CA LEU A 71 26.91 5.25 7.61
C LEU A 71 26.98 3.70 7.52
N THR A 72 26.42 3.13 6.46
CA THR A 72 26.43 1.68 6.22
C THR A 72 27.55 1.23 5.28
N GLY A 73 28.47 2.14 4.98
CA GLY A 73 29.63 1.89 4.11
C GLY A 73 29.43 2.36 2.66
N ILE A 74 30.50 2.30 1.86
CA ILE A 74 30.55 2.82 0.48
C ILE A 74 30.09 1.75 -0.53
N VAL A 75 29.94 0.49 -0.11
CA VAL A 75 29.59 -0.62 -1.00
C VAL A 75 28.20 -0.39 -1.62
N PRO A 76 28.06 -0.53 -2.96
CA PRO A 76 26.75 -0.40 -3.61
C PRO A 76 25.75 -1.42 -3.08
N LEU A 77 24.45 -1.04 -3.05
CA LEU A 77 23.39 -1.85 -2.46
C LEU A 77 23.29 -3.23 -3.12
N SER A 78 23.43 -3.29 -4.44
CA SER A 78 23.31 -4.52 -5.24
C SER A 78 24.36 -5.59 -4.92
N PHE A 79 25.41 -5.26 -4.19
CA PHE A 79 26.44 -6.20 -3.72
C PHE A 79 26.29 -6.61 -2.25
N LEU A 80 25.26 -6.09 -1.57
CA LEU A 80 25.02 -6.41 -0.17
C LEU A 80 24.13 -7.65 -0.01
N SER A 81 24.34 -8.37 1.10
CA SER A 81 23.38 -9.40 1.51
C SER A 81 22.02 -8.79 1.85
N ARG A 82 20.95 -9.55 1.67
CA ARG A 82 19.57 -9.10 1.94
C ARG A 82 19.41 -8.39 3.30
N ARG A 83 19.98 -8.97 4.37
CA ARG A 83 19.95 -8.37 5.71
C ARG A 83 20.56 -6.98 5.74
N LYS A 84 21.71 -6.79 5.11
CA LYS A 84 22.39 -5.49 5.03
C LYS A 84 21.60 -4.50 4.19
N VAL A 85 20.96 -4.96 3.10
CA VAL A 85 20.05 -4.15 2.28
C VAL A 85 18.87 -3.65 3.10
N THR A 86 18.21 -4.54 3.85
CA THR A 86 17.08 -4.16 4.73
C THR A 86 17.50 -3.10 5.75
N ILE A 87 18.62 -3.29 6.44
CA ILE A 87 19.12 -2.32 7.42
C ILE A 87 19.39 -0.95 6.76
N ARG A 88 19.98 -0.95 5.54
CA ARG A 88 20.25 0.32 4.82
C ARG A 88 18.95 1.02 4.44
N LEU A 89 17.97 0.29 3.92
CA LEU A 89 16.66 0.84 3.55
C LEU A 89 15.90 1.39 4.76
N GLU A 90 15.97 0.72 5.91
CA GLU A 90 15.40 1.19 7.17
C GLU A 90 16.07 2.49 7.65
N ARG A 91 17.41 2.55 7.61
CA ARG A 91 18.14 3.77 8.00
C ARG A 91 17.80 4.94 7.07
N LEU A 92 17.72 4.71 5.75
CA LEU A 92 17.25 5.73 4.80
C LEU A 92 15.81 6.17 5.10
N SER A 93 14.92 5.23 5.47
CA SER A 93 13.51 5.53 5.80
C SER A 93 13.35 6.33 7.09
N ASN A 94 14.35 6.30 7.97
CA ASN A 94 14.39 7.04 9.23
C ASN A 94 15.31 8.27 9.19
N HIS A 95 15.79 8.64 8.00
CA HIS A 95 16.68 9.77 7.85
C HIS A 95 15.98 11.10 8.20
N ARG A 96 16.75 12.06 8.77
CA ARG A 96 16.22 13.39 9.18
C ARG A 96 15.64 14.19 8.02
N PHE A 97 16.22 14.11 6.83
CA PHE A 97 15.73 14.82 5.65
C PHE A 97 14.55 14.07 5.01
N ALA A 98 13.42 14.78 4.85
CA ALA A 98 12.20 14.21 4.30
C ALA A 98 12.39 13.63 2.87
N THR A 99 13.14 14.32 2.02
CA THR A 99 13.43 13.88 0.65
C THR A 99 14.14 12.52 0.66
N VAL A 100 15.16 12.35 1.48
CA VAL A 100 15.89 11.09 1.64
C VAL A 100 14.98 9.97 2.15
N ARG A 101 14.19 10.28 3.19
CA ARG A 101 13.28 9.35 3.85
C ARG A 101 12.16 8.86 2.93
N ASN A 102 11.69 9.70 2.01
CA ASN A 102 10.56 9.38 1.15
C ASN A 102 10.94 8.43 0.01
N VAL A 103 12.21 8.39 -0.42
CA VAL A 103 12.66 7.51 -1.51
C VAL A 103 12.41 6.03 -1.21
N PRO A 104 12.93 5.43 -0.12
CA PRO A 104 12.68 4.02 0.17
C PRO A 104 11.21 3.75 0.51
N LYS A 105 10.48 4.71 1.09
CA LYS A 105 9.04 4.57 1.35
C LYS A 105 8.25 4.47 0.04
N PHE A 106 8.56 5.30 -0.94
CA PHE A 106 7.93 5.24 -2.26
C PHE A 106 8.22 3.90 -2.96
N LEU A 107 9.48 3.46 -2.97
CA LEU A 107 9.84 2.15 -3.52
C LEU A 107 9.12 1.01 -2.82
N LYS A 108 8.97 1.09 -1.50
CA LYS A 108 8.21 0.11 -0.71
C LYS A 108 6.73 0.07 -1.13
N ILE A 109 6.11 1.23 -1.35
CA ILE A 109 4.72 1.30 -1.83
C ILE A 109 4.58 0.61 -3.18
N LEU A 110 5.48 0.88 -4.14
CA LEU A 110 5.47 0.25 -5.46
C LEU A 110 5.60 -1.27 -5.35
N VAL A 111 6.54 -1.76 -4.56
CA VAL A 111 6.79 -3.19 -4.36
C VAL A 111 5.60 -3.85 -3.66
N CYS A 112 5.12 -3.29 -2.56
CA CYS A 112 3.99 -3.83 -1.80
C CYS A 112 2.71 -3.83 -2.65
N PHE A 113 2.43 -2.75 -3.39
CA PHE A 113 1.26 -2.70 -4.26
C PHE A 113 1.29 -3.85 -5.28
N ASN A 114 2.43 -4.07 -5.95
CA ASN A 114 2.56 -5.17 -6.92
C ASN A 114 2.54 -6.56 -6.25
N ALA A 115 3.11 -6.72 -5.06
CA ALA A 115 3.10 -7.99 -4.34
C ALA A 115 1.69 -8.37 -3.86
N TYR A 116 0.99 -7.42 -3.21
CA TYR A 116 -0.33 -7.69 -2.60
C TYR A 116 -1.51 -7.61 -3.58
N SER A 117 -1.32 -7.08 -4.79
CA SER A 117 -2.36 -7.12 -5.84
C SER A 117 -2.42 -8.44 -6.62
N ARG A 118 -1.55 -9.38 -6.32
CA ARG A 118 -1.50 -10.70 -6.96
C ARG A 118 -2.57 -11.63 -6.39
N GLN A 119 -3.24 -12.38 -7.26
CA GLN A 119 -4.31 -13.31 -6.84
C GLN A 119 -3.81 -14.46 -5.96
N ASP A 120 -2.60 -14.98 -6.24
CA ASP A 120 -1.96 -16.02 -5.44
C ASP A 120 -1.63 -15.55 -4.02
N VAL A 121 -1.18 -14.31 -3.86
CA VAL A 121 -0.93 -13.69 -2.55
C VAL A 121 -2.25 -13.37 -1.83
N GLU A 122 -3.25 -12.84 -2.54
CA GLU A 122 -4.60 -12.59 -1.97
C GLU A 122 -5.23 -13.88 -1.46
N ALA A 123 -5.15 -14.97 -2.23
CA ALA A 123 -5.65 -16.27 -1.83
C ALA A 123 -4.92 -16.82 -0.58
N TYR A 124 -3.59 -16.68 -0.55
CA TYR A 124 -2.78 -17.11 0.59
C TYR A 124 -3.12 -16.34 1.88
N LEU A 125 -3.39 -15.05 1.77
CA LEU A 125 -3.78 -14.19 2.90
C LEU A 125 -5.25 -14.34 3.30
N GLY A 126 -6.04 -15.14 2.59
CA GLY A 126 -7.48 -15.25 2.81
C GLY A 126 -8.26 -13.99 2.45
N ALA A 127 -7.62 -13.03 1.77
CA ALA A 127 -8.20 -11.75 1.37
C ALA A 127 -8.76 -11.83 -0.05
N ASP A 128 -9.76 -12.70 -0.29
CA ASP A 128 -10.40 -12.76 -1.61
C ASP A 128 -11.26 -11.51 -1.84
N ARG A 129 -10.65 -10.52 -2.49
CA ARG A 129 -11.33 -9.25 -2.85
C ARG A 129 -12.55 -9.48 -3.75
N ARG A 130 -12.60 -10.59 -4.49
CA ARG A 130 -13.75 -10.90 -5.36
C ARG A 130 -14.95 -11.29 -4.52
N ILE A 131 -14.74 -12.19 -3.53
CA ILE A 131 -15.78 -12.60 -2.59
C ILE A 131 -16.24 -11.39 -1.77
N TRP A 132 -15.30 -10.62 -1.21
CA TRP A 132 -15.63 -9.43 -0.46
C TRP A 132 -16.39 -8.38 -1.28
N ARG A 133 -15.96 -8.13 -2.52
CA ARG A 133 -16.65 -7.19 -3.43
C ARG A 133 -18.07 -7.68 -3.75
N LYS A 134 -18.23 -8.98 -4.04
CA LYS A 134 -19.53 -9.59 -4.29
C LYS A 134 -20.46 -9.44 -3.09
N GLN A 135 -19.99 -9.76 -1.89
CA GLN A 135 -20.76 -9.59 -0.66
C GLN A 135 -21.16 -8.13 -0.41
N ARG A 136 -20.28 -7.18 -0.70
CA ARG A 136 -20.58 -5.74 -0.57
C ARG A 136 -21.65 -5.27 -1.58
N VAL A 137 -21.56 -5.76 -2.82
CA VAL A 137 -22.57 -5.45 -3.84
C VAL A 137 -23.92 -6.05 -3.43
N GLU A 138 -23.97 -7.32 -3.06
CA GLU A 138 -25.18 -7.98 -2.57
C GLU A 138 -25.78 -7.29 -1.34
N PHE A 139 -24.94 -6.86 -0.41
CA PHE A 139 -25.39 -6.10 0.76
C PHE A 139 -25.99 -4.74 0.38
N ARG A 140 -25.33 -4.01 -0.53
CA ARG A 140 -25.83 -2.74 -1.05
C ARG A 140 -27.19 -2.94 -1.75
N ASP A 141 -27.30 -3.95 -2.60
CA ASP A 141 -28.55 -4.22 -3.33
C ASP A 141 -29.70 -4.56 -2.39
N ARG A 142 -29.44 -5.30 -1.30
CA ARG A 142 -30.43 -5.52 -0.24
C ARG A 142 -30.86 -4.22 0.44
N LEU A 143 -29.92 -3.33 0.73
CA LEU A 143 -30.23 -2.03 1.34
C LEU A 143 -31.09 -1.17 0.40
N VAL A 144 -30.79 -1.16 -0.90
CA VAL A 144 -31.58 -0.43 -1.90
C VAL A 144 -33.00 -1.01 -1.98
N GLN A 145 -33.16 -2.34 -2.03
CA GLN A 145 -34.48 -2.99 -2.03
C GLN A 145 -35.27 -2.69 -0.77
N LEU A 146 -34.61 -2.67 0.40
CA LEU A 146 -35.26 -2.30 1.66
C LEU A 146 -35.71 -0.81 1.68
N ASP A 147 -34.92 0.05 1.05
CA ASP A 147 -35.23 1.49 0.97
C ASP A 147 -36.36 1.75 -0.03
N GLU A 148 -36.38 1.05 -1.16
CA GLU A 148 -37.47 1.08 -2.16
C GLU A 148 -38.77 0.50 -1.61
N SER A 149 -38.70 -0.50 -0.72
CA SER A 149 -39.88 -1.08 -0.07
C SER A 149 -40.45 -0.21 1.05
N ARG A 150 -39.72 0.82 1.50
CA ARG A 150 -40.23 1.81 2.42
C ARG A 150 -41.03 2.83 1.62
N ASP A 151 -42.34 2.90 1.87
CA ASP A 151 -43.29 3.90 1.35
C ASP A 151 -42.96 5.32 1.89
N ARG A 152 -41.73 5.71 1.84
CA ARG A 152 -41.23 7.02 2.22
C ARG A 152 -40.91 7.78 0.95
N PRO A 153 -41.53 8.97 0.75
CA PRO A 153 -41.14 9.83 -0.35
C PRO A 153 -39.60 10.05 -0.23
N PRO A 154 -38.87 9.95 -1.35
CA PRO A 154 -37.42 10.16 -1.32
C PRO A 154 -37.17 11.52 -0.69
N THR A 155 -36.52 11.53 0.46
CA THR A 155 -36.05 12.78 1.07
C THR A 155 -35.15 13.41 0.02
N PRO A 156 -35.46 14.60 -0.53
CA PRO A 156 -34.58 15.22 -1.47
C PRO A 156 -33.25 15.39 -0.75
N HIS A 157 -32.28 14.59 -1.11
CA HIS A 157 -30.89 14.85 -0.75
C HIS A 157 -30.60 16.22 -1.33
N ALA A 158 -30.57 17.23 -0.49
CA ALA A 158 -30.08 18.54 -0.84
C ALA A 158 -28.67 18.36 -1.33
N LEU A 159 -28.51 18.20 -2.65
CA LEU A 159 -27.23 18.31 -3.34
C LEU A 159 -26.73 19.73 -3.01
N GLY A 160 -25.88 19.87 -2.03
CA GLY A 160 -25.27 21.15 -1.73
C GLY A 160 -25.03 21.50 -0.27
N THR A 161 -25.54 20.77 0.66
CA THR A 161 -25.14 20.99 2.06
C THR A 161 -24.47 19.70 2.56
N TYR A 162 -23.19 19.60 2.41
CA TYR A 162 -22.41 18.88 3.42
C TYR A 162 -22.67 19.67 4.72
N GLY A 163 -23.81 19.39 5.33
CA GLY A 163 -24.06 19.83 6.68
C GLY A 163 -22.87 19.39 7.48
N THR A 164 -22.18 20.33 8.04
CA THR A 164 -21.23 20.07 9.12
C THR A 164 -21.98 19.15 10.08
N VAL A 165 -21.68 17.85 9.99
CA VAL A 165 -22.06 16.90 11.04
C VAL A 165 -21.38 17.49 12.26
N SER A 166 -22.19 18.11 13.12
CA SER A 166 -21.67 18.76 14.30
C SER A 166 -20.91 17.68 15.05
N THR A 167 -19.64 17.89 15.24
CA THR A 167 -18.76 16.99 15.99
C THR A 167 -19.33 16.69 17.37
N GLU A 168 -20.24 17.55 17.87
CA GLU A 168 -20.96 17.40 19.13
C GLU A 168 -21.98 16.25 19.09
N SER A 169 -22.70 16.02 17.98
CA SER A 169 -23.64 14.89 17.90
C SER A 169 -22.95 13.53 17.92
N TYR A 170 -21.74 13.44 17.32
CA TYR A 170 -20.93 12.23 17.34
C TYR A 170 -20.31 11.95 18.72
N LEU A 171 -19.99 13.00 19.46
CA LEU A 171 -19.44 12.89 20.82
C LEU A 171 -20.52 12.51 21.83
N ASP A 172 -21.76 12.98 21.65
CA ASP A 172 -22.88 12.63 22.53
C ASP A 172 -23.35 11.18 22.32
N GLU A 173 -23.33 10.68 21.09
CA GLU A 173 -23.69 9.29 20.80
C GLU A 173 -22.64 8.31 21.35
N ASN A 174 -21.36 8.64 21.25
CA ASN A 174 -20.29 7.86 21.86
C ASN A 174 -20.28 7.93 23.40
N ARG A 175 -20.68 9.04 24.00
CA ARG A 175 -20.83 9.15 25.46
C ARG A 175 -21.98 8.29 25.99
N ARG A 176 -23.11 8.23 25.28
CA ARG A 176 -24.25 7.36 25.66
C ARG A 176 -23.88 5.88 25.53
N GLY A 177 -23.17 5.48 24.46
CA GLY A 177 -22.70 4.11 24.29
C GLY A 177 -21.68 3.67 25.35
N ALA A 178 -20.81 4.57 25.82
CA ALA A 178 -19.86 4.29 26.90
C ALA A 178 -20.52 4.19 28.29
N ALA A 179 -21.59 4.95 28.54
CA ALA A 179 -22.33 4.88 29.80
C ALA A 179 -23.07 3.55 29.96
N THR A 180 -23.73 3.06 28.90
CA THR A 180 -24.45 1.77 28.93
C THR A 180 -23.53 0.58 29.08
N LEU A 181 -22.30 0.62 28.56
CA LEU A 181 -21.28 -0.44 28.77
C LEU A 181 -20.73 -0.47 30.18
N ASN A 182 -20.65 0.65 30.86
CA ASN A 182 -20.21 0.71 32.26
C ASN A 182 -21.30 0.25 33.24
N GLU A 183 -22.57 0.53 32.97
CA GLU A 183 -23.68 0.00 33.79
C GLU A 183 -23.79 -1.52 33.70
N GLN A 184 -23.60 -2.10 32.51
CA GLN A 184 -23.61 -3.58 32.35
C GLN A 184 -22.41 -4.28 33.02
N ARG A 185 -21.31 -3.57 33.31
CA ARG A 185 -20.16 -4.09 34.03
C ARG A 185 -20.27 -3.98 35.55
N ALA A 186 -21.13 -3.14 36.05
CA ALA A 186 -21.33 -2.95 37.49
C ALA A 186 -22.33 -3.97 38.05
N ASP A 187 -23.15 -4.60 37.21
CA ASP A 187 -24.19 -5.60 37.61
C ASP A 187 -23.74 -7.07 37.37
N SER A 188 -22.46 -7.30 37.04
CA SER A 188 -21.87 -8.63 36.86
C SER A 188 -20.72 -8.85 37.86
#